data_5966a41a0b5bf835a5a00b07be79b4d0
#
_entry.id   5966a41a0b5bf835a5a00b07be79b4d0
#
_cell.length_a   1.000
_cell.length_b   1.000
_cell.length_c   1.000
_cell.angle_alpha   90.00
_cell.angle_beta   90.00
_cell.angle_gamma   90.00
#
_symmetry.space_group_name_H-M   'P 1'
#
loop_
_entity.id
_entity.type
_entity.pdbx_description
1 polymer ?
#
loop_
_entity_poly.entity_id
_entity_poly.type
_entity_poly.pdbx_seq_one_letter_code
_entity_poly.pdbx_strand_id
1 'polypeptide(L)'
;MDYWITRAIHHSSGCLWNNGSYIIRDVKGKPGTISNHAKGVAVDLSYRMVANTPGKSIYMGRQRSLPYIVKLLENADTLGIELCIDYAMSRSWKCDRGTWKAGNFAAGDWYHIEVNPVMAHSPELAKQAWDKVFGVIP
;
A
#
# COMPACT_ATOMS: atom_id res chain seq x y z
N MET A 1 6.80 5.03 9.36
CA MET A 1 6.07 4.16 8.38
C MET A 1 5.99 2.70 8.82
N ASP A 2 6.98 2.19 9.53
CA ASP A 2 7.05 0.76 9.88
C ASP A 2 5.84 0.25 10.65
N TYR A 3 5.35 0.99 11.63
CA TYR A 3 4.15 0.59 12.37
C TYR A 3 2.91 0.56 11.46
N TRP A 4 2.75 1.56 10.61
CA TRP A 4 1.65 1.61 9.65
C TRP A 4 1.65 0.36 8.74
N ILE A 5 2.84 0.00 8.23
CA ILE A 5 3.02 -1.19 7.38
C ILE A 5 2.72 -2.46 8.15
N THR A 6 3.19 -2.57 9.38
CA THR A 6 2.93 -3.74 10.24
C THR A 6 1.43 -3.98 10.38
N ARG A 7 0.66 -2.93 10.65
CA ARG A 7 -0.80 -3.03 10.76
C ARG A 7 -1.44 -3.37 9.41
N ALA A 8 -0.98 -2.76 8.32
CA ALA A 8 -1.50 -3.03 6.98
C ALA A 8 -1.35 -4.51 6.62
N ILE A 9 -0.21 -5.10 6.91
CA ILE A 9 0.05 -6.53 6.67
C ILE A 9 -0.78 -7.40 7.61
N HIS A 10 -0.82 -7.07 8.89
CA HIS A 10 -1.59 -7.82 9.88
C HIS A 10 -3.06 -7.97 9.47
N HIS A 11 -3.71 -6.86 9.12
CA HIS A 11 -5.12 -6.87 8.75
C HIS A 11 -5.40 -7.42 7.35
N SER A 12 -4.36 -7.67 6.55
CA SER A 12 -4.50 -8.29 5.24
C SER A 12 -4.83 -9.80 5.32
N SER A 13 -4.75 -10.38 6.51
CA SER A 13 -5.00 -11.82 6.74
C SER A 13 -4.10 -12.72 5.88
N GLY A 14 -2.83 -12.34 5.73
CA GLY A 14 -1.81 -13.11 5.03
C GLY A 14 -1.82 -12.97 3.51
N CYS A 15 -2.64 -12.07 2.94
CA CYS A 15 -2.68 -11.92 1.48
C CYS A 15 -1.73 -10.86 0.93
N LEU A 16 -1.07 -10.07 1.80
CA LEU A 16 -0.10 -9.06 1.40
C LEU A 16 1.17 -9.15 2.23
N TRP A 17 2.29 -8.75 1.63
CA TRP A 17 3.58 -8.68 2.29
C TRP A 17 4.37 -7.46 1.81
N ASN A 18 5.35 -7.02 2.59
CA ASN A 18 6.17 -5.85 2.28
C ASN A 18 7.20 -6.21 1.21
N ASN A 19 7.01 -5.69 0.00
CA ASN A 19 7.91 -5.87 -1.14
C ASN A 19 8.91 -4.70 -1.29
N GLY A 20 8.84 -3.71 -0.43
CA GLY A 20 9.75 -2.57 -0.39
C GLY A 20 9.09 -1.36 0.25
N SER A 21 9.77 -0.76 1.20
CA SER A 21 9.27 0.43 1.90
C SER A 21 10.29 1.55 1.92
N TYR A 22 11.48 1.31 2.46
CA TYR A 22 12.54 2.32 2.50
C TYR A 22 13.66 1.95 1.54
N ILE A 23 13.76 2.66 0.42
CA ILE A 23 14.78 2.46 -0.61
C ILE A 23 15.32 3.83 -1.02
N ILE A 24 16.62 4.05 -0.90
CA ILE A 24 17.27 5.27 -1.36
C ILE A 24 17.46 5.16 -2.87
N ARG A 25 16.60 5.85 -3.62
CA ARG A 25 16.65 5.88 -5.09
C ARG A 25 15.95 7.11 -5.64
N ASP A 26 16.28 7.48 -6.88
CA ASP A 26 15.54 8.48 -7.61
C ASP A 26 14.20 7.91 -8.11
N VAL A 27 13.24 8.78 -8.36
CA VAL A 27 12.01 8.41 -9.07
C VAL A 27 12.41 7.92 -10.46
N LYS A 28 11.86 6.76 -10.87
CA LYS A 28 12.14 6.18 -12.18
C LYS A 28 11.83 7.18 -13.30
N GLY A 29 12.81 7.44 -14.16
CA GLY A 29 12.68 8.40 -15.25
C GLY A 29 12.84 9.87 -14.85
N LYS A 30 13.16 10.16 -13.59
CA LYS A 30 13.36 11.52 -13.07
C LYS A 30 14.63 11.58 -12.23
N PRO A 31 15.83 11.55 -12.85
CA PRO A 31 17.11 11.64 -12.13
C PRO A 31 17.15 12.89 -11.24
N GLY A 32 17.72 12.76 -10.05
CA GLY A 32 17.82 13.84 -9.07
C GLY A 32 16.58 14.03 -8.20
N THR A 33 15.49 13.28 -8.44
CA THR A 33 14.26 13.35 -7.64
C THR A 33 14.20 12.17 -6.68
N ILE A 34 14.28 12.42 -5.37
CA ILE A 34 14.19 11.38 -4.34
C ILE A 34 12.79 10.79 -4.33
N SER A 35 12.68 9.45 -4.38
CA SER A 35 11.39 8.75 -4.35
C SER A 35 10.72 8.85 -2.99
N ASN A 36 9.39 8.65 -2.93
CA ASN A 36 8.64 8.64 -1.68
C ASN A 36 8.98 7.43 -0.80
N HIS A 37 9.48 6.33 -1.37
CA HIS A 37 10.07 5.24 -0.58
C HIS A 37 11.28 5.74 0.22
N ALA A 38 12.18 6.51 -0.40
CA ALA A 38 13.35 7.07 0.28
C ALA A 38 12.99 8.09 1.36
N LYS A 39 11.82 8.74 1.24
CA LYS A 39 11.28 9.64 2.26
C LYS A 39 10.60 8.90 3.42
N GLY A 40 10.48 7.58 3.36
CA GLY A 40 9.84 6.78 4.39
C GLY A 40 8.33 6.95 4.48
N VAL A 41 7.65 7.29 3.37
CA VAL A 41 6.21 7.51 3.34
C VAL A 41 5.47 6.57 2.38
N ALA A 42 6.16 5.61 1.79
CA ALA A 42 5.58 4.68 0.82
C ALA A 42 5.95 3.23 1.09
N VAL A 43 5.09 2.34 0.64
CA VAL A 43 5.31 0.89 0.68
C VAL A 43 4.73 0.23 -0.55
N ASP A 44 5.42 -0.79 -1.06
CA ASP A 44 4.90 -1.72 -2.06
C ASP A 44 4.39 -2.97 -1.34
N LEU A 45 3.09 -3.19 -1.36
CA LEU A 45 2.45 -4.37 -0.78
C LEU A 45 2.12 -5.37 -1.89
N SER A 46 2.80 -6.51 -1.87
CA SER A 46 2.67 -7.54 -2.91
C SER A 46 1.79 -8.68 -2.46
N TYR A 47 1.06 -9.27 -3.41
CA TYR A 47 0.36 -10.53 -3.24
C TYR A 47 1.13 -11.73 -3.83
N ARG A 48 2.40 -11.51 -4.22
CA ARG A 48 3.26 -12.56 -4.82
C ARG A 48 3.46 -13.75 -3.89
N MET A 49 3.54 -13.52 -2.57
CA MET A 49 3.67 -14.62 -1.60
C MET A 49 2.51 -15.61 -1.70
N VAL A 50 1.30 -15.11 -1.90
CA VAL A 50 0.12 -15.96 -2.12
C VAL A 50 0.22 -16.68 -3.46
N ALA A 51 0.65 -15.97 -4.50
CA ALA A 51 0.81 -16.53 -5.84
C ALA A 51 1.91 -17.60 -5.90
N ASN A 52 2.97 -17.46 -5.11
CA ASN A 52 4.09 -18.40 -5.06
C ASN A 52 3.80 -19.64 -4.20
N THR A 53 2.67 -19.71 -3.51
CA THR A 53 2.25 -20.92 -2.83
C THR A 53 1.95 -22.00 -3.85
N PRO A 54 2.52 -23.21 -3.71
CA PRO A 54 2.26 -24.29 -4.66
C PRO A 54 0.78 -24.50 -4.93
N GLY A 55 0.39 -24.61 -6.20
CA GLY A 55 -0.99 -24.79 -6.62
C GLY A 55 -1.86 -23.53 -6.57
N LYS A 56 -1.31 -22.38 -6.22
CA LYS A 56 -2.04 -21.11 -6.21
C LYS A 56 -1.74 -20.28 -7.45
N SER A 57 -2.78 -19.66 -7.99
CA SER A 57 -2.64 -18.68 -9.07
C SER A 57 -2.33 -17.30 -8.52
N ILE A 58 -1.58 -16.49 -9.28
CA ILE A 58 -1.37 -15.08 -8.98
C ILE A 58 -2.70 -14.33 -8.85
N TYR A 59 -3.71 -14.72 -9.61
CA TYR A 59 -5.03 -14.10 -9.55
C TYR A 59 -5.74 -14.34 -8.22
N MET A 60 -5.46 -15.43 -7.54
CA MET A 60 -6.05 -15.69 -6.22
C MET A 60 -5.53 -14.69 -5.18
N GLY A 61 -4.26 -14.33 -5.24
CA GLY A 61 -3.71 -13.29 -4.36
C GLY A 61 -4.38 -11.94 -4.59
N ARG A 62 -4.59 -11.59 -5.86
CA ARG A 62 -5.30 -10.38 -6.23
C ARG A 62 -6.77 -10.40 -5.80
N GLN A 63 -7.47 -11.51 -6.02
CA GLN A 63 -8.86 -11.65 -5.61
C GLN A 63 -9.06 -11.47 -4.10
N ARG A 64 -8.10 -11.93 -3.30
CA ARG A 64 -8.13 -11.78 -1.85
C ARG A 64 -7.71 -10.38 -1.41
N SER A 65 -6.71 -9.79 -2.06
CA SER A 65 -6.15 -8.51 -1.62
C SER A 65 -6.95 -7.29 -2.07
N LEU A 66 -7.57 -7.34 -3.26
CA LEU A 66 -8.25 -6.17 -3.81
C LEU A 66 -9.41 -5.68 -2.92
N PRO A 67 -10.31 -6.54 -2.38
CA PRO A 67 -11.34 -6.07 -1.45
C PRO A 67 -10.75 -5.40 -0.20
N TYR A 68 -9.64 -5.90 0.29
CA TYR A 68 -8.93 -5.30 1.42
C TYR A 68 -8.39 -3.92 1.05
N ILE A 69 -7.73 -3.79 -0.11
CA ILE A 69 -7.23 -2.48 -0.59
C ILE A 69 -8.39 -1.49 -0.74
N VAL A 70 -9.52 -1.92 -1.32
CA VAL A 70 -10.70 -1.06 -1.44
C VAL A 70 -11.16 -0.56 -0.07
N LYS A 71 -11.19 -1.44 0.94
CA LYS A 71 -11.54 -1.05 2.31
C LYS A 71 -10.54 -0.02 2.88
N LEU A 72 -9.25 -0.18 2.61
CA LEU A 72 -8.26 0.82 3.02
C LEU A 72 -8.52 2.18 2.38
N LEU A 73 -8.83 2.20 1.08
CA LEU A 73 -9.09 3.43 0.35
C LEU A 73 -10.41 4.11 0.79
N GLU A 74 -11.42 3.34 1.16
CA GLU A 74 -12.65 3.87 1.75
C GLU A 74 -12.39 4.56 3.10
N ASN A 75 -11.30 4.19 3.78
CA ASN A 75 -10.88 4.75 5.05
C ASN A 75 -9.59 5.56 4.91
N ALA A 76 -9.29 6.06 3.72
CA ALA A 76 -8.03 6.75 3.42
C ALA A 76 -7.83 7.99 4.28
N ASP A 77 -8.88 8.76 4.55
CA ASP A 77 -8.79 9.96 5.41
C ASP A 77 -8.29 9.59 6.81
N THR A 78 -8.85 8.55 7.40
CA THR A 78 -8.45 8.08 8.73
C THR A 78 -7.04 7.51 8.72
N LEU A 79 -6.70 6.70 7.70
CA LEU A 79 -5.43 6.01 7.59
C LEU A 79 -4.30 6.88 7.01
N GLY A 80 -4.62 8.06 6.50
CA GLY A 80 -3.65 8.98 5.94
C GLY A 80 -3.17 8.60 4.54
N ILE A 81 -3.91 7.77 3.80
CA ILE A 81 -3.51 7.34 2.46
C ILE A 81 -3.73 8.46 1.46
N GLU A 82 -2.69 8.81 0.72
CA GLU A 82 -2.73 9.85 -0.32
C GLU A 82 -2.78 9.28 -1.73
N LEU A 83 -2.12 8.16 -1.95
CA LEU A 83 -1.98 7.54 -3.28
C LEU A 83 -1.97 6.03 -3.16
N CYS A 84 -2.62 5.37 -4.10
CA CYS A 84 -2.47 3.94 -4.33
C CYS A 84 -2.30 3.69 -5.83
N ILE A 85 -1.27 2.93 -6.21
CA ILE A 85 -1.07 2.47 -7.59
C ILE A 85 -1.33 0.97 -7.63
N ASP A 86 -2.22 0.56 -8.49
CA ASP A 86 -2.52 -0.84 -8.80
C ASP A 86 -1.83 -1.19 -10.12
N TYR A 87 -0.66 -1.81 -10.03
CA TYR A 87 0.16 -2.09 -11.20
C TYR A 87 -0.46 -3.12 -12.13
N ALA A 88 -1.19 -4.10 -11.60
CA ALA A 88 -1.81 -5.12 -12.43
C ALA A 88 -2.84 -4.54 -13.40
N MET A 89 -3.54 -3.48 -12.99
CA MET A 89 -4.55 -2.81 -13.80
C MET A 89 -4.09 -1.48 -14.36
N SER A 90 -2.82 -1.12 -14.14
CA SER A 90 -2.23 0.15 -14.62
C SER A 90 -3.12 1.36 -14.30
N ARG A 91 -3.43 1.52 -13.01
CA ARG A 91 -4.30 2.60 -12.55
C ARG A 91 -3.84 3.16 -11.22
N SER A 92 -4.26 4.38 -10.91
CA SER A 92 -3.97 5.03 -9.63
C SER A 92 -5.23 5.60 -8.99
N TRP A 93 -5.23 5.61 -7.67
CA TRP A 93 -6.21 6.27 -6.83
C TRP A 93 -5.49 7.37 -6.04
N LYS A 94 -6.09 8.55 -5.95
CA LYS A 94 -5.57 9.67 -5.14
C LYS A 94 -6.66 10.19 -4.22
N CYS A 95 -6.27 10.64 -3.03
CA CYS A 95 -7.19 11.12 -2.00
C CYS A 95 -7.98 12.36 -2.45
N ASP A 96 -7.40 13.22 -3.28
CA ASP A 96 -8.07 14.41 -3.81
C ASP A 96 -9.11 14.08 -4.89
N ARG A 97 -9.03 12.90 -5.47
CA ARG A 97 -9.92 12.39 -6.51
C ARG A 97 -10.97 11.42 -5.98
N GLY A 98 -10.55 10.54 -5.06
CA GLY A 98 -11.38 9.49 -4.49
C GLY A 98 -11.76 8.36 -5.45
N THR A 99 -11.17 8.33 -6.66
CA THR A 99 -11.50 7.36 -7.70
C THR A 99 -10.25 6.85 -8.40
N TRP A 100 -10.37 5.68 -9.04
CA TRP A 100 -9.33 5.11 -9.89
C TRP A 100 -9.26 5.84 -11.23
N LYS A 101 -8.05 6.03 -11.71
CA LYS A 101 -7.78 6.61 -13.03
C LYS A 101 -6.74 5.75 -13.75
N ALA A 102 -7.02 5.38 -14.98
CA ALA A 102 -6.07 4.68 -15.82
C ALA A 102 -4.79 5.50 -15.99
N GLY A 103 -3.65 4.80 -15.98
CA GLY A 103 -2.34 5.40 -16.14
C GLY A 103 -1.47 4.52 -17.02
N ASN A 104 -0.19 4.88 -17.11
CA ASN A 104 0.80 4.11 -17.85
C ASN A 104 1.89 3.66 -16.86
N PHE A 105 1.61 2.57 -16.16
CA PHE A 105 2.50 2.00 -15.16
C PHE A 105 3.06 0.66 -15.65
N ALA A 106 4.27 0.31 -15.20
CA ALA A 106 4.84 -1.01 -15.46
C ALA A 106 3.95 -2.09 -14.83
N ALA A 107 3.87 -3.26 -15.48
CA ALA A 107 3.13 -4.39 -14.94
C ALA A 107 3.76 -4.89 -13.63
N GLY A 108 2.92 -5.32 -12.69
CA GLY A 108 3.40 -5.83 -11.41
C GLY A 108 2.29 -6.51 -10.61
N ASP A 109 2.70 -7.18 -9.55
CA ASP A 109 1.83 -7.93 -8.65
C ASP A 109 1.78 -7.33 -7.25
N TRP A 110 1.84 -6.01 -7.18
CA TRP A 110 1.80 -5.26 -5.92
C TRP A 110 0.99 -3.97 -6.07
N TYR A 111 0.65 -3.40 -4.91
CA TYR A 111 0.07 -2.07 -4.78
C TYR A 111 1.11 -1.14 -4.16
N HIS A 112 1.34 0.01 -4.76
CA HIS A 112 2.16 1.06 -4.17
C HIS A 112 1.25 1.99 -3.38
N ILE A 113 1.51 2.17 -2.09
CA ILE A 113 0.70 3.02 -1.21
C ILE A 113 1.59 4.12 -0.63
N GLU A 114 1.12 5.37 -0.74
CA GLU A 114 1.75 6.52 -0.10
C GLU A 114 0.84 7.06 1.01
N VAL A 115 1.47 7.38 2.13
CA VAL A 115 0.82 7.87 3.34
C VAL A 115 1.35 9.27 3.63
N ASN A 116 0.51 10.18 4.12
CA ASN A 116 0.98 11.53 4.46
C ASN A 116 2.09 11.46 5.51
N PRO A 117 3.06 12.40 5.49
CA PRO A 117 4.23 12.33 6.35
C PRO A 117 3.92 12.35 7.85
N VAL A 118 2.89 13.08 8.27
CA VAL A 118 2.49 13.15 9.67
C VAL A 118 2.08 11.77 10.19
N MET A 119 1.23 11.07 9.42
CA MET A 119 0.80 9.72 9.75
C MET A 119 1.95 8.71 9.64
N ALA A 120 2.73 8.81 8.57
CA ALA A 120 3.83 7.87 8.29
C ALA A 120 4.90 7.90 9.40
N HIS A 121 5.18 9.07 9.96
CA HIS A 121 6.24 9.26 10.94
C HIS A 121 5.76 9.23 12.39
N SER A 122 4.49 8.96 12.65
CA SER A 122 3.94 8.86 14.02
C SER A 122 3.34 7.48 14.27
N PRO A 123 4.05 6.58 14.97
CA PRO A 123 3.49 5.29 15.36
C PRO A 123 2.21 5.42 16.19
N GLU A 124 2.10 6.44 17.02
CA GLU A 124 0.93 6.69 17.87
C GLU A 124 -0.30 7.07 17.05
N LEU A 125 -0.15 7.99 16.09
CA LEU A 125 -1.25 8.35 15.19
C LEU A 125 -1.66 7.16 14.32
N ALA A 126 -0.68 6.40 13.82
CA ALA A 126 -0.97 5.20 13.04
C ALA A 126 -1.74 4.18 13.88
N LYS A 127 -1.33 3.94 15.13
CA LYS A 127 -2.06 3.03 16.02
C LYS A 127 -3.51 3.47 16.21
N GLN A 128 -3.73 4.73 16.52
CA GLN A 128 -5.09 5.27 16.70
C GLN A 128 -5.93 5.09 15.44
N ALA A 129 -5.36 5.39 14.28
CA ALA A 129 -6.06 5.27 12.99
C ALA A 129 -6.46 3.83 12.69
N TRP A 130 -5.52 2.90 12.80
CA TRP A 130 -5.77 1.48 12.55
C TRP A 130 -6.76 0.88 13.55
N ASP A 131 -6.64 1.25 14.83
CA ASP A 131 -7.57 0.80 15.87
C ASP A 131 -9.00 1.29 15.58
N LYS A 132 -9.13 2.51 15.07
CA LYS A 132 -10.43 3.06 14.69
C LYS A 132 -11.08 2.30 13.55
N VAL A 133 -10.31 1.89 12.55
CA VAL A 133 -10.83 1.22 11.35
C VAL A 133 -11.05 -0.29 11.57
N PHE A 134 -10.12 -0.95 12.24
CA PHE A 134 -10.09 -2.42 12.38
C PHE A 134 -10.22 -2.93 13.81
N GLY A 135 -10.24 -2.06 14.79
CA GLY A 135 -10.24 -2.43 16.19
C GLY A 135 -8.83 -2.61 16.77
N VAL A 136 -8.75 -2.67 18.09
CA VAL A 136 -7.50 -2.86 18.82
C VAL A 136 -6.99 -4.29 18.62
N ILE A 137 -5.70 -4.45 18.38
CA ILE A 137 -5.08 -5.78 18.34
C ILE A 137 -4.95 -6.29 19.79
N PRO A 138 -5.48 -7.50 20.09
CA PRO A 138 -5.36 -8.10 21.42
C PRO A 138 -3.90 -8.38 21.82
#